data_bc85b605d95582b39aa51635a590ca7d
#
_entry.id   bc85b605d95582b39aa51635a590ca7d
#
_cell.length_a   1.000
_cell.length_b   1.000
_cell.length_c   1.000
_cell.angle_alpha   90.00
_cell.angle_beta   90.00
_cell.angle_gamma   90.00
#
_symmetry.space_group_name_H-M   'P 1'
#
loop_
_entity.id
_entity.type
_entity.pdbx_description
1 polymer ?
#
loop_
_entity_poly.entity_id
_entity_poly.type
_entity_poly.pdbx_seq_one_letter_code
_entity_poly.pdbx_strand_id
1 'polypeptide(L)'
;KTSHVQETLADAMRRGVKPGSAEANELAEMARESLDWFPVTHSKHVILARNYVADPRFKQYYDGFADGLAVWLRDIIEANAQAHGVDLENVRWQ
;
A
#
# COMPACT_ATOMS: atom_id res chain seq x y z
N LYS A 1 -2.46 -9.94 -13.33
CA LYS A 1 -3.09 -10.29 -12.07
C LYS A 1 -2.42 -9.60 -10.91
N THR A 2 -2.34 -10.32 -9.79
CA THR A 2 -1.76 -9.75 -8.57
C THR A 2 -0.32 -9.30 -8.79
N SER A 3 0.49 -10.12 -9.46
CA SER A 3 1.89 -9.76 -9.68
C SER A 3 2.04 -8.54 -10.59
N HIS A 4 1.07 -8.30 -11.48
CA HIS A 4 1.10 -7.09 -12.30
C HIS A 4 0.99 -5.84 -11.43
N VAL A 5 0.13 -5.86 -10.42
CA VAL A 5 0.00 -4.75 -9.48
C VAL A 5 1.33 -4.50 -8.75
N GLN A 6 1.94 -5.55 -8.21
CA GLN A 6 3.21 -5.40 -7.51
C GLN A 6 4.32 -4.89 -8.41
N GLU A 7 4.35 -5.35 -9.65
CA GLU A 7 5.36 -4.88 -10.61
C GLU A 7 5.16 -3.41 -10.93
N THR A 8 3.91 -2.98 -11.09
CA THR A 8 3.60 -1.57 -11.33
C THR A 8 4.04 -0.71 -10.14
N LEU A 9 3.79 -1.19 -8.92
CA LEU A 9 4.19 -0.48 -7.72
C LEU A 9 5.72 -0.40 -7.60
N ALA A 10 6.41 -1.50 -7.88
CA ALA A 10 7.87 -1.52 -7.83
C ALA A 10 8.47 -0.53 -8.84
N ASP A 11 7.89 -0.48 -10.03
CA ASP A 11 8.35 0.46 -11.06
C ASP A 11 8.17 1.90 -10.60
N ALA A 12 7.01 2.21 -10.01
CA ALA A 12 6.74 3.56 -9.51
C ALA A 12 7.74 3.95 -8.41
N MET A 13 8.04 3.02 -7.50
CA MET A 13 9.03 3.29 -6.46
C MET A 13 10.40 3.61 -7.07
N ARG A 14 10.82 2.83 -8.08
CA ARG A 14 12.11 3.06 -8.74
C ARG A 14 12.15 4.41 -9.45
N ARG A 15 11.01 4.89 -9.95
CA ARG A 15 10.93 6.21 -10.60
C ARG A 15 10.92 7.36 -9.61
N GLY A 16 10.89 7.05 -8.32
CA GLY A 16 10.93 8.09 -7.29
C GLY A 16 9.59 8.69 -6.93
N VAL A 17 8.49 7.99 -7.25
CA VAL A 17 7.16 8.43 -6.83
C VAL A 17 7.10 8.45 -5.30
N LYS A 18 6.67 9.57 -4.73
CA LYS A 18 6.72 9.78 -3.29
C LYS A 18 5.35 9.63 -2.65
N PRO A 19 5.30 9.09 -1.41
CA PRO A 19 4.04 9.04 -0.67
C PRO A 19 3.44 10.44 -0.56
N GLY A 20 2.11 10.50 -0.71
CA GLY A 20 1.38 11.76 -0.63
C GLY A 20 1.22 12.47 -1.96
N SER A 21 1.92 12.04 -3.00
CA SER A 21 1.73 12.62 -4.33
C SER A 21 0.44 12.09 -4.96
N ALA A 22 -0.06 12.82 -5.97
CA ALA A 22 -1.28 12.38 -6.67
C ALA A 22 -1.10 11.01 -7.29
N GLU A 23 0.06 10.76 -7.91
CA GLU A 23 0.33 9.46 -8.53
C GLU A 23 0.39 8.37 -7.48
N ALA A 24 1.04 8.62 -6.34
CA ALA A 24 1.12 7.63 -5.28
C ALA A 24 -0.28 7.30 -4.74
N ASN A 25 -1.13 8.30 -4.59
CA ASN A 25 -2.50 8.08 -4.12
C ASN A 25 -3.28 7.22 -5.11
N GLU A 26 -3.12 7.46 -6.40
CA GLU A 26 -3.78 6.63 -7.42
C GLU A 26 -3.28 5.19 -7.36
N LEU A 27 -1.98 5.00 -7.15
CA LEU A 27 -1.41 3.67 -7.04
C LEU A 27 -1.92 2.94 -5.79
N ALA A 28 -2.05 3.66 -4.69
CA ALA A 28 -2.61 3.08 -3.47
C ALA A 28 -4.06 2.65 -3.68
N GLU A 29 -4.86 3.45 -4.40
CA GLU A 29 -6.23 3.07 -4.74
C GLU A 29 -6.26 1.84 -5.64
N MET A 30 -5.38 1.78 -6.62
CA MET A 30 -5.27 0.60 -7.49
C MET A 30 -4.97 -0.65 -6.66
N ALA A 31 -4.02 -0.53 -5.72
CA ALA A 31 -3.67 -1.65 -4.86
C ALA A 31 -4.85 -2.05 -3.97
N ARG A 32 -5.58 -1.07 -3.44
CA ARG A 32 -6.74 -1.34 -2.59
C ARG A 32 -7.83 -2.07 -3.39
N GLU A 33 -8.09 -1.61 -4.60
CA GLU A 33 -9.14 -2.19 -5.45
C GLU A 33 -8.77 -3.57 -5.96
N SER A 34 -7.48 -3.89 -6.01
CA SER A 34 -7.04 -5.22 -6.43
C SER A 34 -7.37 -6.30 -5.39
N LEU A 35 -7.68 -5.89 -4.16
CA LEU A 35 -8.09 -6.81 -3.11
C LEU A 35 -9.60 -6.97 -3.19
N ASP A 36 -10.05 -7.82 -4.10
CA ASP A 36 -11.48 -7.91 -4.46
C ASP A 36 -12.23 -9.03 -3.73
N TRP A 37 -11.55 -9.76 -2.83
CA TRP A 37 -12.16 -10.87 -2.10
C TRP A 37 -13.06 -10.39 -0.96
N PHE A 38 -12.97 -9.12 -0.56
CA PHE A 38 -13.92 -8.49 0.34
C PHE A 38 -13.76 -6.97 0.21
N PRO A 39 -14.79 -6.19 0.61
CA PRO A 39 -14.65 -4.73 0.52
C PRO A 39 -13.55 -4.22 1.45
N VAL A 40 -12.56 -3.55 0.89
CA VAL A 40 -11.44 -3.00 1.65
C VAL A 40 -11.59 -1.50 1.71
N THR A 41 -11.89 -0.98 2.90
CA THR A 41 -11.94 0.46 3.13
C THR A 41 -10.52 1.00 3.26
N HIS A 42 -10.39 2.33 3.25
CA HIS A 42 -9.07 2.94 3.44
C HIS A 42 -8.49 2.57 4.80
N SER A 43 -9.31 2.52 5.84
CA SER A 43 -8.86 2.10 7.17
C SER A 43 -8.34 0.68 7.18
N LYS A 44 -9.09 -0.24 6.58
CA LYS A 44 -8.66 -1.64 6.50
C LYS A 44 -7.36 -1.76 5.71
N HIS A 45 -7.22 -0.96 4.65
CA HIS A 45 -6.02 -1.01 3.82
C HIS A 45 -4.79 -0.60 4.62
N VAL A 46 -4.91 0.40 5.50
CA VAL A 46 -3.80 0.79 6.38
C VAL A 46 -3.37 -0.36 7.28
N ILE A 47 -4.35 -1.05 7.88
CA ILE A 47 -4.05 -2.18 8.76
C ILE A 47 -3.33 -3.30 8.00
N LEU A 48 -3.82 -3.60 6.79
CA LEU A 48 -3.17 -4.60 5.94
C LEU A 48 -1.75 -4.17 5.57
N ALA A 49 -1.57 -2.89 5.23
CA ALA A 49 -0.27 -2.38 4.84
C ALA A 49 0.75 -2.45 5.98
N ARG A 50 0.30 -2.17 7.19
CA ARG A 50 1.18 -2.29 8.37
C ARG A 50 1.58 -3.73 8.61
N ASN A 51 0.69 -4.67 8.29
CA ASN A 51 0.99 -6.09 8.37
C ASN A 51 2.03 -6.51 7.33
N TYR A 52 2.02 -5.88 6.15
CA TYR A 52 3.01 -6.18 5.11
C TYR A 52 4.43 -5.92 5.58
N VAL A 53 4.61 -4.94 6.46
CA VAL A 53 5.93 -4.62 7.01
C VAL A 53 6.22 -5.45 8.27
N ALA A 54 5.21 -5.68 9.10
CA ALA A 54 5.37 -6.35 10.37
C ALA A 54 5.60 -7.86 10.23
N ASP A 55 4.98 -8.49 9.23
CA ASP A 55 5.11 -9.93 9.01
C ASP A 55 6.29 -10.18 8.06
N PRO A 56 7.34 -10.88 8.51
CA PRO A 56 8.52 -11.10 7.65
C PRO A 56 8.20 -11.79 6.32
N ARG A 57 7.15 -12.62 6.28
CA ARG A 57 6.79 -13.32 5.04
C ARG A 57 6.23 -12.36 4.01
N PHE A 58 5.37 -11.43 4.43
CA PHE A 58 4.84 -10.41 3.54
C PHE A 58 5.92 -9.44 3.10
N LYS A 59 6.76 -9.01 4.05
CA LYS A 59 7.84 -8.08 3.74
C LYS A 59 8.77 -8.69 2.70
N GLN A 60 9.12 -9.95 2.88
CA GLN A 60 10.01 -10.66 1.95
C GLN A 60 9.36 -10.79 0.57
N TYR A 61 8.06 -11.07 0.53
CA TYR A 61 7.33 -11.20 -0.72
C TYR A 61 7.40 -9.90 -1.53
N TYR A 62 7.05 -8.77 -0.90
CA TYR A 62 7.05 -7.50 -1.60
C TYR A 62 8.46 -7.03 -1.94
N ASP A 63 9.41 -7.19 -1.00
CA ASP A 63 10.78 -6.78 -1.24
C ASP A 63 11.45 -7.60 -2.35
N GLY A 64 10.90 -8.77 -2.67
CA GLY A 64 11.35 -9.56 -3.80
C GLY A 64 11.12 -8.88 -5.15
N PHE A 65 10.18 -7.95 -5.24
CA PHE A 65 9.97 -7.18 -6.48
C PHE A 65 10.90 -5.99 -6.55
N ALA A 66 11.19 -5.36 -5.41
CA ALA A 66 12.14 -4.25 -5.32
C ALA A 66 12.49 -4.04 -3.86
N ASP A 67 13.76 -3.78 -3.58
CA ASP A 67 14.24 -3.54 -2.23
C ASP A 67 13.45 -2.39 -1.59
N GLY A 68 12.88 -2.63 -0.41
CA GLY A 68 12.13 -1.62 0.33
C GLY A 68 10.71 -1.41 -0.12
N LEU A 69 10.21 -2.26 -1.04
CA LEU A 69 8.86 -2.06 -1.57
C LEU A 69 7.79 -2.16 -0.48
N ALA A 70 7.95 -3.08 0.47
CA ALA A 70 6.94 -3.24 1.52
C ALA A 70 6.77 -1.95 2.32
N VAL A 71 7.87 -1.32 2.72
CA VAL A 71 7.85 -0.07 3.48
C VAL A 71 7.27 1.06 2.64
N TRP A 72 7.72 1.18 1.39
CA TRP A 72 7.23 2.23 0.50
C TRP A 72 5.72 2.07 0.26
N LEU A 73 5.28 0.83 0.05
CA LEU A 73 3.86 0.54 -0.18
C LEU A 73 3.03 0.94 1.05
N ARG A 74 3.49 0.58 2.25
CA ARG A 74 2.81 1.01 3.47
C ARG A 74 2.72 2.54 3.52
N ASP A 75 3.79 3.22 3.17
CA ASP A 75 3.82 4.68 3.27
C ASP A 75 2.84 5.33 2.30
N ILE A 76 2.75 4.83 1.06
CA ILE A 76 1.78 5.40 0.11
C ILE A 76 0.34 5.08 0.52
N ILE A 77 0.11 3.90 1.08
CA ILE A 77 -1.23 3.52 1.53
C ILE A 77 -1.66 4.39 2.71
N GLU A 78 -0.75 4.63 3.66
CA GLU A 78 -1.08 5.49 4.80
C GLU A 78 -1.35 6.92 4.36
N ALA A 79 -0.54 7.46 3.47
CA ALA A 79 -0.74 8.82 2.98
C ALA A 79 -2.06 8.95 2.23
N ASN A 80 -2.40 7.96 1.40
CA ASN A 80 -3.67 7.96 0.67
C ASN A 80 -4.85 7.89 1.63
N ALA A 81 -4.78 7.03 2.64
CA ALA A 81 -5.85 6.89 3.62
C ALA A 81 -6.04 8.19 4.39
N GLN A 82 -4.94 8.84 4.77
CA GLN A 82 -5.02 10.13 5.46
C GLN A 82 -5.70 11.18 4.58
N ALA A 83 -5.39 11.19 3.29
CA ALA A 83 -6.04 12.09 2.35
C ALA A 83 -7.54 11.83 2.24
N HIS A 84 -7.99 10.64 2.58
CA HIS A 84 -9.41 10.27 2.59
C HIS A 84 -10.03 10.33 3.98
N GLY A 85 -9.36 10.99 4.94
CA GLY A 85 -9.94 11.25 6.24
C GLY A 85 -9.64 10.23 7.32
N VAL A 86 -8.78 9.26 7.07
CA VAL A 86 -8.43 8.27 8.09
C VAL A 86 -7.43 8.88 9.07
N ASP A 87 -7.70 8.70 10.37
CA ASP A 87 -6.78 9.09 11.43
C ASP A 87 -5.78 7.95 11.63
N LEU A 88 -4.53 8.18 11.23
CA LEU A 88 -3.50 7.14 11.25
C LEU A 88 -3.14 6.70 12.66
N GLU A 89 -3.47 7.51 13.68
CA GLU A 89 -3.20 7.16 15.07
C GLU A 89 -4.33 6.38 15.72
N ASN A 90 -5.50 6.31 15.06
CA ASN A 90 -6.67 5.61 15.58
C ASN A 90 -7.33 4.79 14.48
N VAL A 91 -6.54 4.04 13.75
CA VAL A 91 -7.06 3.23 12.65
C VAL A 91 -7.85 2.05 13.19
N ARG A 92 -9.02 1.80 12.61
CA ARG A 92 -9.90 0.72 13.02
C ARG A 92 -10.22 -0.18 11.84
N TRP A 93 -10.51 -1.43 12.15
CA TRP A 93 -10.92 -2.40 11.14
C TRP A 93 -12.40 -2.18 10.81
N GLN A 94 -12.65 -1.17 10.00
CA GLN A 94 -14.00 -0.79 9.61
C GLN A 94 -14.10 -0.68 8.11
#